data_409c0003afe22a1dc981e16e82a40b8e
#
_entry.id   409c0003afe22a1dc981e16e82a40b8e
#
_cell.length_a   1.000
_cell.length_b   1.000
_cell.length_c   1.000
_cell.angle_alpha   90.00
_cell.angle_beta   90.00
_cell.angle_gamma   90.00
#
_symmetry.space_group_name_H-M   'P 1'
#
loop_
_entity.id
_entity.type
_entity.pdbx_description
1 polymer ?
#
loop_
_entity_poly.entity_id
_entity_poly.type
_entity_poly.pdbx_seq_one_letter_code
_entity_poly.pdbx_strand_id
1 'polypeptide(L)'
;MTNFKKITPIIIENWNVQPQKGSVSEAIKEAREEMIFDTSHRMFESGYFDSTIIIGNENLLQKAKKLNFVIFEKIEKKINFGKYLLKIINKYLLDKIFYFGAGSCYFLTKDEFKFISENTIKGQFISNNPVSSDFISFSSSDLTNEIILNFPNIDNYFSSYLMSKTFLKYLKMPVSLGSVFDIDTPNDFAILSKITNNSGNIGNYISNSIFKNIDLDKFIKVLSSKSSEIFVYGRINPLNLYMAEKNIPCKIRFLSEERGLKIRGKASSSLLKYFFKSENFDNLFKLFENICDGGIFDTRIIFSLFAGEYEQEDVYLSDMKIWQKIKNPFIKFFTKKIAESKIPIILGGHSVVNGGLMALSNLVRGKKYDSSYMSQM
;
A
#
# COMPACT_ATOMS: atom_id res chain seq x y z
N MET A 1 -31.91 -3.76 13.12
CA MET A 1 -31.17 -2.91 12.15
C MET A 1 -30.11 -2.16 12.90
N THR A 2 -28.86 -2.30 12.51
CA THR A 2 -27.73 -1.56 13.12
C THR A 2 -27.86 -0.09 12.71
N ASN A 3 -28.00 0.82 13.69
CA ASN A 3 -28.20 2.23 13.40
C ASN A 3 -26.83 2.91 13.39
N PHE A 4 -26.23 3.10 12.19
CA PHE A 4 -24.95 3.76 12.01
C PHE A 4 -25.11 5.27 12.22
N LYS A 5 -24.49 5.81 13.26
CA LYS A 5 -24.54 7.24 13.63
C LYS A 5 -23.27 8.01 13.27
N LYS A 6 -22.18 7.29 13.01
CA LYS A 6 -20.85 7.82 12.70
C LYS A 6 -20.46 7.40 11.28
N ILE A 7 -19.19 7.57 10.93
CA ILE A 7 -18.66 7.07 9.68
C ILE A 7 -18.49 5.55 9.75
N THR A 8 -18.93 4.86 8.72
CA THR A 8 -18.80 3.41 8.63
C THR A 8 -17.59 3.04 7.80
N PRO A 9 -16.56 2.41 8.38
CA PRO A 9 -15.45 1.86 7.62
C PRO A 9 -15.89 0.66 6.78
N ILE A 10 -15.43 0.60 5.54
CA ILE A 10 -15.67 -0.52 4.62
C ILE A 10 -14.34 -1.00 4.08
N ILE A 11 -14.07 -2.30 4.20
CA ILE A 11 -12.88 -2.95 3.64
C ILE A 11 -13.35 -4.06 2.70
N ILE A 12 -12.80 -4.09 1.49
CA ILE A 12 -13.01 -5.19 0.55
C ILE A 12 -11.68 -5.91 0.36
N GLU A 13 -11.60 -7.14 0.88
CA GLU A 13 -10.44 -8.01 0.67
C GLU A 13 -10.81 -9.15 -0.26
N ASN A 14 -10.44 -8.99 -1.54
CA ASN A 14 -10.75 -9.97 -2.57
C ASN A 14 -9.49 -10.42 -3.32
N TRP A 15 -9.23 -11.71 -3.27
CA TRP A 15 -8.24 -12.36 -4.11
C TRP A 15 -8.94 -13.03 -5.28
N ASN A 16 -8.72 -12.50 -6.48
CA ASN A 16 -9.32 -13.07 -7.71
C ASN A 16 -8.97 -14.54 -7.91
N VAL A 17 -7.78 -14.95 -7.47
CA VAL A 17 -7.30 -16.33 -7.46
C VAL A 17 -6.81 -16.64 -6.06
N GLN A 18 -7.24 -17.77 -5.49
CA GLN A 18 -6.74 -18.19 -4.18
C GLN A 18 -5.26 -18.54 -4.30
N PRO A 19 -4.39 -17.98 -3.45
CA PRO A 19 -2.96 -18.30 -3.46
C PRO A 19 -2.72 -19.80 -3.22
N GLN A 20 -1.66 -20.31 -3.83
CA GLN A 20 -1.21 -21.68 -3.58
C GLN A 20 -0.69 -21.78 -2.13
N LYS A 21 -1.01 -22.88 -1.45
CA LYS A 21 -0.53 -23.15 -0.09
C LYS A 21 1.01 -23.13 -0.01
N GLY A 22 1.54 -22.42 0.95
CA GLY A 22 2.98 -22.25 1.16
C GLY A 22 3.64 -21.24 0.22
N SER A 23 2.85 -20.48 -0.60
CA SER A 23 3.36 -19.41 -1.46
C SER A 23 3.59 -18.11 -0.70
N VAL A 24 4.36 -17.19 -1.29
CA VAL A 24 4.53 -15.83 -0.77
C VAL A 24 3.20 -15.07 -0.84
N SER A 25 2.42 -15.29 -1.88
CA SER A 25 1.08 -14.71 -2.05
C SER A 25 0.13 -15.12 -0.90
N GLU A 26 0.21 -16.37 -0.42
CA GLU A 26 -0.57 -16.80 0.75
C GLU A 26 -0.13 -16.05 2.02
N ALA A 27 1.17 -15.95 2.26
CA ALA A 27 1.70 -15.23 3.41
C ALA A 27 1.30 -13.74 3.41
N ILE A 28 1.28 -13.08 2.25
CA ILE A 28 0.80 -11.70 2.11
C ILE A 28 -0.68 -11.62 2.43
N LYS A 29 -1.49 -12.55 1.90
CA LYS A 29 -2.93 -12.58 2.18
C LYS A 29 -3.21 -12.70 3.67
N GLU A 30 -2.56 -13.65 4.35
CA GLU A 30 -2.73 -13.85 5.80
C GLU A 30 -2.28 -12.62 6.60
N ALA A 31 -1.15 -12.00 6.23
CA ALA A 31 -0.67 -10.77 6.86
C ALA A 31 -1.67 -9.61 6.69
N ARG A 32 -2.26 -9.44 5.51
CA ARG A 32 -3.29 -8.42 5.27
C ARG A 32 -4.55 -8.69 6.08
N GLU A 33 -4.94 -9.95 6.28
CA GLU A 33 -6.05 -10.32 7.15
C GLU A 33 -5.82 -9.87 8.60
N GLU A 34 -4.60 -10.05 9.15
CA GLU A 34 -4.27 -9.57 10.49
C GLU A 34 -4.29 -8.02 10.57
N MET A 35 -3.80 -7.33 9.55
CA MET A 35 -3.83 -5.87 9.49
C MET A 35 -5.25 -5.30 9.47
N ILE A 36 -6.19 -5.96 8.77
CA ILE A 36 -7.60 -5.56 8.72
C ILE A 36 -8.16 -5.47 10.15
N PHE A 37 -7.90 -6.49 10.97
CA PHE A 37 -8.43 -6.53 12.33
C PHE A 37 -7.77 -5.50 13.25
N ASP A 38 -6.44 -5.35 13.19
CA ASP A 38 -5.72 -4.34 13.97
C ASP A 38 -6.20 -2.92 13.61
N THR A 39 -6.36 -2.63 12.31
CA THR A 39 -6.82 -1.32 11.84
C THR A 39 -8.28 -1.05 12.22
N SER A 40 -9.16 -2.05 12.05
CA SER A 40 -10.59 -1.94 12.41
C SER A 40 -10.79 -1.72 13.92
N HIS A 41 -10.00 -2.39 14.76
CA HIS A 41 -10.04 -2.23 16.20
C HIS A 41 -9.65 -0.79 16.62
N ARG A 42 -8.56 -0.27 16.08
CA ARG A 42 -8.11 1.09 16.35
C ARG A 42 -9.12 2.16 15.88
N MET A 43 -9.75 1.95 14.72
CA MET A 43 -10.81 2.83 14.24
C MET A 43 -12.00 2.84 15.21
N PHE A 44 -12.45 1.67 15.63
CA PHE A 44 -13.55 1.54 16.57
C PHE A 44 -13.23 2.21 17.93
N GLU A 45 -12.06 1.93 18.50
CA GLU A 45 -11.62 2.53 19.77
C GLU A 45 -11.37 4.04 19.68
N SER A 46 -11.08 4.58 18.49
CA SER A 46 -10.93 6.02 18.30
C SER A 46 -12.19 6.81 18.65
N GLY A 47 -13.35 6.16 18.57
CA GLY A 47 -14.66 6.74 18.81
C GLY A 47 -15.25 7.56 17.65
N TYR A 48 -14.53 7.69 16.53
CA TYR A 48 -14.98 8.45 15.35
C TYR A 48 -15.73 7.59 14.33
N PHE A 49 -15.60 6.26 14.42
CA PHE A 49 -16.18 5.32 13.47
C PHE A 49 -17.17 4.37 14.15
N ASP A 50 -18.09 3.86 13.37
CA ASP A 50 -18.94 2.73 13.74
C ASP A 50 -18.19 1.39 13.52
N SER A 51 -18.88 0.27 13.70
CA SER A 51 -18.34 -1.05 13.37
C SER A 51 -17.89 -1.12 11.92
N THR A 52 -16.75 -1.75 11.66
CA THR A 52 -16.21 -1.93 10.31
C THR A 52 -16.96 -3.01 9.55
N ILE A 53 -17.38 -2.75 8.33
CA ILE A 53 -17.92 -3.75 7.41
C ILE A 53 -16.76 -4.36 6.63
N ILE A 54 -16.45 -5.63 6.89
CA ILE A 54 -15.41 -6.39 6.18
C ILE A 54 -16.08 -7.29 5.17
N ILE A 55 -15.65 -7.16 3.92
CA ILE A 55 -16.15 -7.95 2.80
C ILE A 55 -15.02 -8.87 2.33
N GLY A 56 -15.21 -10.19 2.49
CA GLY A 56 -14.13 -11.12 2.25
C GLY A 56 -14.55 -12.59 2.12
N ASN A 57 -13.57 -13.47 2.19
CA ASN A 57 -13.75 -14.91 2.07
C ASN A 57 -14.12 -15.57 3.42
N GLU A 58 -14.37 -16.89 3.40
CA GLU A 58 -14.77 -17.67 4.57
C GLU A 58 -13.75 -17.65 5.72
N ASN A 59 -12.45 -17.59 5.42
CA ASN A 59 -11.40 -17.56 6.45
C ASN A 59 -11.49 -16.30 7.29
N LEU A 60 -11.69 -15.14 6.63
CA LEU A 60 -11.93 -13.86 7.33
C LEU A 60 -13.19 -13.91 8.20
N LEU A 61 -14.26 -14.58 7.73
CA LEU A 61 -15.48 -14.75 8.51
C LEU A 61 -15.24 -15.42 9.86
N GLN A 62 -14.44 -16.48 9.90
CA GLN A 62 -14.19 -17.22 11.15
C GLN A 62 -13.48 -16.35 12.20
N LYS A 63 -12.55 -15.50 11.74
CA LYS A 63 -11.86 -14.54 12.61
C LYS A 63 -12.80 -13.40 13.05
N ALA A 64 -13.58 -12.85 12.13
CA ALA A 64 -14.48 -11.74 12.35
C ALA A 64 -15.62 -12.05 13.36
N LYS A 65 -16.15 -13.29 13.37
CA LYS A 65 -17.27 -13.70 14.25
C LYS A 65 -17.04 -13.43 15.73
N LYS A 66 -15.79 -13.32 16.19
CA LYS A 66 -15.43 -13.11 17.60
C LYS A 66 -15.32 -11.63 17.97
N LEU A 67 -15.50 -10.72 17.01
CA LEU A 67 -15.23 -9.30 17.20
C LEU A 67 -16.53 -8.50 17.12
N ASN A 68 -16.84 -7.77 18.21
CA ASN A 68 -18.06 -6.97 18.33
C ASN A 68 -18.03 -5.66 17.51
N PHE A 69 -16.88 -5.29 17.00
CA PHE A 69 -16.66 -4.10 16.16
C PHE A 69 -16.58 -4.41 14.66
N VAL A 70 -16.95 -5.63 14.25
CA VAL A 70 -16.92 -6.07 12.85
C VAL A 70 -18.26 -6.62 12.41
N ILE A 71 -18.69 -6.19 11.23
CA ILE A 71 -19.79 -6.78 10.47
C ILE A 71 -19.17 -7.45 9.26
N PHE A 72 -19.43 -8.74 9.07
CA PHE A 72 -18.84 -9.49 7.97
C PHE A 72 -19.83 -9.75 6.84
N GLU A 73 -19.38 -9.51 5.60
CA GLU A 73 -20.08 -9.85 4.37
C GLU A 73 -19.26 -10.81 3.52
N LYS A 74 -19.86 -11.94 3.15
CA LYS A 74 -19.19 -12.94 2.32
C LYS A 74 -19.16 -12.49 0.87
N ILE A 75 -17.97 -12.57 0.25
CA ILE A 75 -17.78 -12.43 -1.19
C ILE A 75 -18.18 -13.74 -1.88
N GLU A 76 -19.08 -13.65 -2.86
CA GLU A 76 -19.54 -14.84 -3.60
C GLU A 76 -18.75 -15.09 -4.88
N LYS A 77 -18.29 -14.06 -5.59
CA LYS A 77 -17.59 -14.16 -6.91
C LYS A 77 -16.75 -12.91 -7.20
N LYS A 78 -16.19 -12.86 -8.41
CA LYS A 78 -15.45 -11.69 -8.94
C LYS A 78 -16.27 -10.41 -8.79
N ILE A 79 -15.69 -9.43 -8.09
CA ILE A 79 -16.37 -8.18 -7.73
C ILE A 79 -16.16 -7.13 -8.80
N ASN A 80 -17.25 -6.45 -9.16
CA ASN A 80 -17.23 -5.10 -9.66
C ASN A 80 -17.32 -4.16 -8.45
N PHE A 81 -16.28 -3.42 -8.17
CA PHE A 81 -16.16 -2.58 -6.99
C PHE A 81 -17.38 -1.68 -6.78
N GLY A 82 -17.73 -0.86 -7.78
CA GLY A 82 -18.81 0.12 -7.65
C GLY A 82 -20.16 -0.52 -7.40
N LYS A 83 -20.50 -1.60 -8.12
CA LYS A 83 -21.77 -2.33 -7.91
C LYS A 83 -21.84 -2.96 -6.52
N TYR A 84 -20.70 -3.45 -6.02
CA TYR A 84 -20.66 -4.06 -4.71
C TYR A 84 -20.75 -3.03 -3.59
N LEU A 85 -20.03 -1.92 -3.72
CA LEU A 85 -20.11 -0.79 -2.79
C LEU A 85 -21.56 -0.26 -2.71
N LEU A 86 -22.22 -0.07 -3.85
CA LEU A 86 -23.63 0.32 -3.90
C LEU A 86 -24.55 -0.69 -3.18
N LYS A 87 -24.35 -1.99 -3.40
CA LYS A 87 -25.10 -3.04 -2.71
C LYS A 87 -24.97 -2.91 -1.17
N ILE A 88 -23.75 -2.65 -0.67
CA ILE A 88 -23.49 -2.49 0.76
C ILE A 88 -24.11 -1.20 1.31
N ILE A 89 -23.97 -0.10 0.60
CA ILE A 89 -24.61 1.19 0.95
C ILE A 89 -26.11 1.00 1.15
N ASN A 90 -26.79 0.38 0.19
CA ASN A 90 -28.24 0.16 0.22
C ASN A 90 -28.65 -0.84 1.31
N LYS A 91 -27.90 -1.95 1.46
CA LYS A 91 -28.20 -2.98 2.45
C LYS A 91 -28.17 -2.45 3.88
N TYR A 92 -27.21 -1.60 4.20
CA TYR A 92 -27.00 -1.07 5.55
C TYR A 92 -27.48 0.36 5.73
N LEU A 93 -28.06 0.97 4.68
CA LEU A 93 -28.52 2.37 4.67
C LEU A 93 -27.42 3.34 5.11
N LEU A 94 -26.22 3.15 4.55
CA LEU A 94 -25.03 3.92 4.93
C LEU A 94 -25.06 5.32 4.30
N ASP A 95 -24.81 6.32 5.11
CA ASP A 95 -24.62 7.70 4.65
C ASP A 95 -23.14 8.07 4.57
N LYS A 96 -22.42 7.99 5.69
CA LYS A 96 -21.02 8.39 5.78
C LYS A 96 -20.11 7.17 5.73
N ILE A 97 -19.22 7.14 4.75
CA ILE A 97 -18.45 5.96 4.38
C ILE A 97 -16.97 6.30 4.38
N PHE A 98 -16.16 5.39 4.93
CA PHE A 98 -14.72 5.40 4.80
C PHE A 98 -14.26 4.07 4.19
N TYR A 99 -14.05 4.06 2.87
CA TYR A 99 -13.54 2.90 2.15
C TYR A 99 -12.00 2.92 2.13
N PHE A 100 -11.37 1.77 2.34
CA PHE A 100 -9.92 1.59 2.22
C PHE A 100 -9.54 0.15 1.89
N GLY A 101 -8.35 -0.02 1.26
CA GLY A 101 -7.75 -1.33 0.99
C GLY A 101 -7.13 -1.95 2.25
N ALA A 102 -7.00 -3.26 2.28
CA ALA A 102 -6.52 -4.01 3.46
C ALA A 102 -5.09 -3.61 3.91
N GLY A 103 -4.22 -3.21 2.97
CA GLY A 103 -2.84 -2.73 3.26
C GLY A 103 -2.76 -1.28 3.71
N SER A 104 -3.85 -0.53 3.57
CA SER A 104 -3.87 0.92 3.78
C SER A 104 -4.29 1.30 5.21
N CYS A 105 -4.04 2.55 5.59
CA CYS A 105 -4.53 3.15 6.84
C CYS A 105 -3.95 2.58 8.14
N TYR A 106 -3.03 1.62 8.09
CA TYR A 106 -2.47 0.98 9.28
C TYR A 106 -1.78 1.96 10.24
N PHE A 107 -1.13 3.00 9.74
CA PHE A 107 -0.44 4.02 10.53
C PHE A 107 -1.23 5.32 10.72
N LEU A 108 -2.50 5.38 10.33
CA LEU A 108 -3.32 6.57 10.63
C LEU A 108 -3.45 6.78 12.14
N THR A 109 -3.17 7.99 12.58
CA THR A 109 -3.27 8.40 13.98
C THR A 109 -4.71 8.74 14.36
N LYS A 110 -4.97 8.88 15.66
CA LYS A 110 -6.27 9.31 16.17
C LYS A 110 -6.67 10.70 15.63
N ASP A 111 -5.71 11.62 15.51
CA ASP A 111 -5.96 12.96 14.95
C ASP A 111 -6.30 12.90 13.46
N GLU A 112 -5.68 11.98 12.71
CA GLU A 112 -6.01 11.74 11.31
C GLU A 112 -7.39 11.09 11.16
N PHE A 113 -7.77 10.17 12.03
CA PHE A 113 -9.13 9.65 12.12
C PHE A 113 -10.15 10.75 12.41
N LYS A 114 -9.85 11.64 13.35
CA LYS A 114 -10.64 12.82 13.65
C LYS A 114 -10.78 13.73 12.42
N PHE A 115 -9.67 14.01 11.75
CA PHE A 115 -9.66 14.83 10.52
C PHE A 115 -10.56 14.25 9.43
N ILE A 116 -10.47 12.93 9.17
CA ILE A 116 -11.33 12.25 8.21
C ILE A 116 -12.79 12.36 8.63
N SER A 117 -13.09 12.08 9.90
CA SER A 117 -14.47 12.11 10.42
C SER A 117 -15.10 13.50 10.29
N GLU A 118 -14.45 14.52 10.83
CA GLU A 118 -15.01 15.87 10.87
C GLU A 118 -15.24 16.47 9.47
N ASN A 119 -14.35 16.18 8.54
CA ASN A 119 -14.47 16.75 7.19
C ASN A 119 -15.46 15.96 6.31
N THR A 120 -15.61 14.66 6.50
CA THR A 120 -16.68 13.88 5.85
C THR A 120 -18.06 14.33 6.32
N ILE A 121 -18.22 14.60 7.63
CA ILE A 121 -19.48 15.13 8.19
C ILE A 121 -19.82 16.52 7.62
N LYS A 122 -18.81 17.32 7.25
CA LYS A 122 -19.00 18.63 6.60
C LYS A 122 -19.31 18.54 5.09
N GLY A 123 -19.56 17.36 4.54
CA GLY A 123 -19.88 17.17 3.12
C GLY A 123 -18.66 17.28 2.18
N GLN A 124 -17.45 17.03 2.71
CA GLN A 124 -16.24 16.95 1.88
C GLN A 124 -15.91 15.48 1.59
N PHE A 125 -15.31 15.23 0.44
CA PHE A 125 -14.70 13.91 0.24
C PHE A 125 -13.18 13.99 0.38
N ILE A 126 -12.60 12.96 1.03
CA ILE A 126 -11.20 12.93 1.43
C ILE A 126 -10.54 11.71 0.81
N SER A 127 -9.36 11.87 0.24
CA SER A 127 -8.48 10.74 -0.12
C SER A 127 -7.01 11.12 0.02
N ASN A 128 -6.13 10.12 0.00
CA ASN A 128 -4.69 10.34 0.01
C ASN A 128 -4.15 10.77 -1.36
N ASN A 129 -4.80 10.34 -2.44
CA ASN A 129 -4.35 10.61 -3.80
C ASN A 129 -5.55 10.80 -4.76
N PRO A 130 -5.63 11.92 -5.49
CA PRO A 130 -6.75 12.19 -6.37
C PRO A 130 -6.79 11.32 -7.63
N VAL A 131 -5.65 10.75 -8.05
CA VAL A 131 -5.55 9.96 -9.30
C VAL A 131 -5.70 8.46 -9.05
N SER A 132 -5.13 7.97 -7.94
CA SER A 132 -5.14 6.55 -7.58
C SER A 132 -5.18 6.49 -6.05
N SER A 133 -6.39 6.47 -5.50
CA SER A 133 -6.60 6.50 -4.06
C SER A 133 -6.49 5.10 -3.45
N ASP A 134 -5.79 5.01 -2.33
CA ASP A 134 -5.69 3.79 -1.53
C ASP A 134 -6.83 3.77 -0.48
N PHE A 135 -7.40 4.94 -0.19
CA PHE A 135 -8.61 5.11 0.62
C PHE A 135 -9.41 6.35 0.22
N ILE A 136 -10.69 6.37 0.54
CA ILE A 136 -11.59 7.51 0.32
C ILE A 136 -12.68 7.57 1.38
N SER A 137 -13.01 8.78 1.84
CA SER A 137 -14.16 9.04 2.70
C SER A 137 -15.11 10.04 2.06
N PHE A 138 -16.41 9.77 2.12
CA PHE A 138 -17.45 10.59 1.51
C PHE A 138 -18.82 10.33 2.15
N SER A 139 -19.80 11.22 1.87
CA SER A 139 -21.20 11.01 2.23
C SER A 139 -21.99 10.61 0.99
N SER A 140 -22.76 9.53 1.06
CA SER A 140 -23.58 9.05 -0.05
C SER A 140 -24.80 9.96 -0.29
N SER A 141 -25.33 10.62 0.75
CA SER A 141 -26.45 11.57 0.64
C SER A 141 -26.07 12.84 -0.12
N ASP A 142 -24.79 13.16 -0.25
CA ASP A 142 -24.29 14.30 -1.02
C ASP A 142 -24.15 13.97 -2.53
N LEU A 143 -24.44 12.74 -2.94
CA LEU A 143 -24.32 12.26 -4.32
C LEU A 143 -25.70 12.07 -4.96
N THR A 144 -25.81 12.38 -6.24
CA THR A 144 -27.04 12.08 -7.01
C THR A 144 -27.12 10.58 -7.30
N ASN A 145 -28.33 10.09 -7.52
CA ASN A 145 -28.56 8.68 -7.91
C ASN A 145 -27.78 8.29 -9.17
N GLU A 146 -27.67 9.19 -10.14
CA GLU A 146 -26.89 8.96 -11.36
C GLU A 146 -25.42 8.70 -11.06
N ILE A 147 -24.80 9.47 -10.15
CA ILE A 147 -23.41 9.29 -9.74
C ILE A 147 -23.23 7.95 -9.03
N ILE A 148 -24.12 7.62 -8.10
CA ILE A 148 -24.04 6.39 -7.31
C ILE A 148 -24.20 5.13 -8.20
N LEU A 149 -25.12 5.16 -9.15
CA LEU A 149 -25.36 4.04 -10.06
C LEU A 149 -24.19 3.77 -11.04
N ASN A 150 -23.38 4.79 -11.29
CA ASN A 150 -22.22 4.75 -12.20
C ASN A 150 -20.88 4.71 -11.49
N PHE A 151 -20.79 4.25 -10.25
CA PHE A 151 -19.52 4.07 -9.55
C PHE A 151 -18.53 3.22 -10.36
N PRO A 152 -17.22 3.55 -10.34
CA PRO A 152 -16.24 2.87 -11.17
C PRO A 152 -16.08 1.40 -10.79
N ASN A 153 -15.67 0.59 -11.77
CA ASN A 153 -15.48 -0.85 -11.58
C ASN A 153 -14.25 -1.19 -10.71
N ILE A 154 -13.35 -0.24 -10.55
CA ILE A 154 -12.07 -0.36 -9.84
C ILE A 154 -11.97 0.77 -8.82
N ASP A 155 -11.60 0.42 -7.60
CA ASP A 155 -11.52 1.33 -6.45
C ASP A 155 -10.52 2.48 -6.62
N ASN A 156 -9.35 2.18 -7.20
CA ASN A 156 -8.31 3.20 -7.42
C ASN A 156 -8.80 4.42 -8.23
N TYR A 157 -9.86 4.28 -9.03
CA TYR A 157 -10.41 5.38 -9.83
C TYR A 157 -11.50 6.18 -9.11
N PHE A 158 -11.87 5.78 -7.92
CA PHE A 158 -13.03 6.33 -7.25
C PHE A 158 -12.86 7.81 -6.90
N SER A 159 -11.68 8.21 -6.39
CA SER A 159 -11.39 9.63 -6.09
C SER A 159 -11.44 10.50 -7.35
N SER A 160 -10.79 10.09 -8.45
CA SER A 160 -10.82 10.82 -9.71
C SER A 160 -12.22 10.87 -10.33
N TYR A 161 -13.02 9.80 -10.14
CA TYR A 161 -14.42 9.76 -10.55
C TYR A 161 -15.25 10.82 -9.80
N LEU A 162 -15.18 10.87 -8.47
CA LEU A 162 -15.91 11.87 -7.69
C LEU A 162 -15.47 13.30 -8.04
N MET A 163 -14.17 13.54 -8.23
CA MET A 163 -13.67 14.85 -8.67
C MET A 163 -14.23 15.29 -10.03
N SER A 164 -14.44 14.35 -10.94
CA SER A 164 -14.92 14.66 -12.30
C SER A 164 -16.43 14.75 -12.42
N LYS A 165 -17.18 14.14 -11.50
CA LYS A 165 -18.65 13.98 -11.59
C LYS A 165 -19.40 14.75 -10.52
N THR A 166 -18.73 15.30 -9.52
CA THR A 166 -19.37 16.05 -8.42
C THR A 166 -18.80 17.45 -8.25
N PHE A 167 -19.53 18.32 -7.57
CA PHE A 167 -19.06 19.61 -7.09
C PHE A 167 -18.61 19.53 -5.63
N LEU A 168 -18.49 18.34 -5.06
CA LEU A 168 -18.03 18.15 -3.69
C LEU A 168 -16.60 18.68 -3.54
N LYS A 169 -16.34 19.36 -2.44
CA LYS A 169 -15.01 19.83 -2.13
C LYS A 169 -14.09 18.64 -1.85
N TYR A 170 -13.10 18.45 -2.71
CA TYR A 170 -12.02 17.51 -2.47
C TYR A 170 -11.07 18.04 -1.39
N LEU A 171 -10.77 17.21 -0.42
CA LEU A 171 -9.77 17.48 0.59
C LEU A 171 -8.70 16.37 0.57
N LYS A 172 -7.49 16.76 0.15
CA LYS A 172 -6.37 15.83 0.16
C LYS A 172 -5.91 15.59 1.59
N MET A 173 -5.75 14.32 1.96
CA MET A 173 -5.16 13.93 3.23
C MET A 173 -3.74 14.51 3.36
N PRO A 174 -3.36 15.10 4.50
CA PRO A 174 -1.96 15.48 4.75
C PRO A 174 -1.01 14.29 4.58
N VAL A 175 0.21 14.58 4.10
CA VAL A 175 1.22 13.54 3.91
C VAL A 175 1.77 13.10 5.26
N SER A 176 1.52 11.84 5.59
CA SER A 176 2.00 11.15 6.79
C SER A 176 2.31 9.70 6.45
N LEU A 177 2.91 8.97 7.37
CA LEU A 177 3.12 7.54 7.18
C LEU A 177 1.77 6.81 6.99
N GLY A 178 0.74 7.18 7.74
CA GLY A 178 -0.61 6.61 7.64
C GLY A 178 -1.29 6.86 6.29
N SER A 179 -1.00 7.99 5.65
CA SER A 179 -1.63 8.35 4.37
C SER A 179 -0.87 7.89 3.13
N VAL A 180 0.39 7.40 3.27
CA VAL A 180 1.23 7.06 2.11
C VAL A 180 1.84 5.66 2.14
N PHE A 181 1.80 4.97 3.30
CA PHE A 181 2.33 3.62 3.41
C PHE A 181 1.22 2.59 3.26
N ASP A 182 1.04 2.15 2.02
CA ASP A 182 0.19 1.01 1.66
C ASP A 182 1.04 -0.26 1.69
N ILE A 183 0.69 -1.20 2.57
CA ILE A 183 1.52 -2.38 2.87
C ILE A 183 1.06 -3.56 2.00
N ASP A 184 1.72 -3.74 0.86
CA ASP A 184 1.30 -4.65 -0.20
C ASP A 184 2.34 -5.70 -0.58
N THR A 185 3.61 -5.50 -0.21
CA THR A 185 4.72 -6.32 -0.69
C THR A 185 5.50 -6.96 0.45
N PRO A 186 6.25 -8.04 0.22
CA PRO A 186 7.08 -8.66 1.24
C PRO A 186 8.01 -7.69 1.97
N ASN A 187 8.60 -6.74 1.23
CA ASN A 187 9.50 -5.74 1.83
C ASN A 187 8.75 -4.70 2.66
N ASP A 188 7.49 -4.39 2.33
CA ASP A 188 6.67 -3.52 3.18
C ASP A 188 6.42 -4.17 4.54
N PHE A 189 6.13 -5.48 4.60
CA PHE A 189 6.00 -6.21 5.87
C PHE A 189 7.32 -6.29 6.64
N ALA A 190 8.46 -6.46 5.96
CA ALA A 190 9.76 -6.42 6.61
C ALA A 190 10.06 -5.03 7.20
N ILE A 191 9.72 -3.96 6.49
CA ILE A 191 9.84 -2.58 7.00
C ILE A 191 8.90 -2.37 8.19
N LEU A 192 7.64 -2.81 8.09
CA LEU A 192 6.67 -2.76 9.18
C LEU A 192 7.23 -3.39 10.46
N SER A 193 7.78 -4.61 10.34
CA SER A 193 8.43 -5.32 11.46
C SER A 193 9.52 -4.48 12.15
N LYS A 194 10.39 -3.83 11.36
CA LYS A 194 11.49 -3.00 11.90
C LYS A 194 11.01 -1.75 12.65
N ILE A 195 9.90 -1.15 12.22
CA ILE A 195 9.41 0.11 12.80
C ILE A 195 8.41 -0.07 13.94
N THR A 196 7.73 -1.23 14.04
CA THR A 196 6.67 -1.48 15.04
C THR A 196 7.11 -2.36 16.22
N ASN A 197 8.35 -2.83 16.25
CA ASN A 197 8.82 -3.82 17.24
C ASN A 197 7.92 -5.07 17.34
N ASN A 198 7.33 -5.50 16.22
CA ASN A 198 6.44 -6.67 16.13
C ASN A 198 5.24 -6.62 17.09
N SER A 199 4.67 -5.45 17.33
CA SER A 199 3.46 -5.30 18.15
C SER A 199 2.19 -5.59 17.36
N GLY A 200 1.08 -6.00 18.06
CA GLY A 200 -0.21 -6.33 17.48
C GLY A 200 -0.30 -7.72 16.83
N ASN A 201 -1.45 -8.04 16.23
CA ASN A 201 -1.66 -9.31 15.56
C ASN A 201 -0.73 -9.46 14.35
N ILE A 202 -0.59 -8.40 13.55
CA ILE A 202 0.31 -8.41 12.41
C ILE A 202 1.77 -8.57 12.82
N GLY A 203 2.22 -7.95 13.92
CA GLY A 203 3.59 -8.11 14.42
C GLY A 203 3.90 -9.55 14.83
N ASN A 204 2.97 -10.20 15.53
CA ASN A 204 3.07 -11.61 15.88
C ASN A 204 3.10 -12.50 14.63
N TYR A 205 2.28 -12.19 13.61
CA TYR A 205 2.29 -12.93 12.36
C TYR A 205 3.63 -12.81 11.63
N ILE A 206 4.14 -11.59 11.45
CA ILE A 206 5.40 -11.33 10.73
C ILE A 206 6.57 -12.07 11.40
N SER A 207 6.65 -12.05 12.73
CA SER A 207 7.71 -12.71 13.50
C SER A 207 7.79 -14.22 13.28
N ASN A 208 6.68 -14.84 12.85
CA ASN A 208 6.56 -16.28 12.59
C ASN A 208 6.47 -16.61 11.09
N SER A 209 6.41 -15.59 10.22
CA SER A 209 6.26 -15.73 8.78
C SER A 209 7.60 -15.73 8.04
N ILE A 210 7.51 -15.91 6.71
CA ILE A 210 8.67 -15.84 5.80
C ILE A 210 9.30 -14.43 5.75
N PHE A 211 8.56 -13.38 6.12
CA PHE A 211 9.02 -11.98 6.04
C PHE A 211 10.13 -11.67 7.05
N LYS A 212 10.22 -12.40 8.16
CA LYS A 212 11.32 -12.27 9.15
C LYS A 212 12.71 -12.49 8.56
N ASN A 213 12.80 -13.23 7.45
CA ASN A 213 14.06 -13.57 6.80
C ASN A 213 14.57 -12.48 5.85
N ILE A 214 13.81 -11.40 5.65
CA ILE A 214 14.21 -10.28 4.80
C ILE A 214 15.16 -9.37 5.58
N ASP A 215 16.43 -9.33 5.16
CA ASP A 215 17.46 -8.50 5.79
C ASP A 215 17.45 -7.07 5.22
N LEU A 216 17.10 -6.11 6.05
CA LEU A 216 17.13 -4.68 5.74
C LEU A 216 18.32 -3.95 6.41
N ASP A 217 19.10 -4.63 7.26
CA ASP A 217 20.08 -3.96 8.14
C ASP A 217 21.22 -3.33 7.34
N LYS A 218 21.67 -3.99 6.26
CA LYS A 218 22.68 -3.42 5.36
C LYS A 218 22.20 -2.13 4.72
N PHE A 219 20.94 -2.09 4.26
CA PHE A 219 20.38 -0.90 3.66
C PHE A 219 20.16 0.22 4.67
N ILE A 220 19.70 -0.11 5.88
CA ILE A 220 19.55 0.87 6.98
C ILE A 220 20.89 1.49 7.35
N LYS A 221 21.99 0.73 7.35
CA LYS A 221 23.35 1.27 7.54
C LYS A 221 23.72 2.28 6.46
N VAL A 222 23.41 2.00 5.19
CA VAL A 222 23.63 2.93 4.08
C VAL A 222 22.83 4.22 4.28
N LEU A 223 21.55 4.11 4.63
CA LEU A 223 20.69 5.28 4.93
C LEU A 223 21.24 6.15 6.07
N SER A 224 21.93 5.53 7.04
CA SER A 224 22.46 6.21 8.24
C SER A 224 23.81 6.88 8.01
N SER A 225 24.43 6.72 6.85
CA SER A 225 25.77 7.22 6.53
C SER A 225 25.72 8.53 5.75
N LYS A 226 26.41 9.57 6.23
CA LYS A 226 26.54 10.87 5.53
C LYS A 226 27.34 10.81 4.22
N SER A 227 28.24 9.83 4.11
CA SER A 227 29.08 9.63 2.92
C SER A 227 28.40 8.77 1.84
N SER A 228 27.31 8.12 2.17
CA SER A 228 26.60 7.22 1.26
C SER A 228 25.64 7.96 0.35
N GLU A 229 25.37 7.34 -0.79
CA GLU A 229 24.38 7.77 -1.76
C GLU A 229 23.50 6.61 -2.19
N ILE A 230 22.17 6.82 -2.22
CA ILE A 230 21.20 5.81 -2.68
C ILE A 230 20.55 6.23 -3.97
N PHE A 231 20.11 5.23 -4.76
CA PHE A 231 19.28 5.44 -5.94
C PHE A 231 17.84 4.97 -5.67
N VAL A 232 16.86 5.85 -5.89
CA VAL A 232 15.43 5.56 -5.73
C VAL A 232 14.77 5.67 -7.09
N TYR A 233 14.15 4.56 -7.54
CA TYR A 233 13.46 4.49 -8.83
C TYR A 233 11.99 4.11 -8.65
N GLY A 234 11.10 4.84 -9.30
CA GLY A 234 9.70 4.44 -9.38
C GLY A 234 8.69 5.57 -9.32
N ARG A 235 7.45 5.25 -8.95
CA ARG A 235 6.33 6.18 -8.85
C ARG A 235 6.39 6.98 -7.54
N ILE A 236 7.42 7.81 -7.42
CA ILE A 236 7.72 8.56 -6.21
C ILE A 236 6.85 9.83 -6.14
N ASN A 237 6.28 10.10 -4.97
CA ASN A 237 5.66 11.38 -4.68
C ASN A 237 6.75 12.37 -4.24
N PRO A 238 6.88 13.56 -4.87
CA PRO A 238 7.89 14.55 -4.51
C PRO A 238 7.87 14.99 -3.04
N LEU A 239 6.69 15.05 -2.40
CA LEU A 239 6.60 15.37 -0.98
C LEU A 239 7.20 14.28 -0.09
N ASN A 240 7.05 13.00 -0.47
CA ASN A 240 7.64 11.90 0.28
C ASN A 240 9.16 11.90 0.16
N LEU A 241 9.67 12.24 -1.03
CA LEU A 241 11.11 12.43 -1.24
C LEU A 241 11.67 13.54 -0.35
N TYR A 242 11.03 14.72 -0.38
CA TYR A 242 11.42 15.85 0.49
C TYR A 242 11.45 15.46 1.97
N MET A 243 10.42 14.74 2.44
CA MET A 243 10.37 14.27 3.83
C MET A 243 11.47 13.25 4.16
N ALA A 244 11.82 12.39 3.21
CA ALA A 244 12.92 11.45 3.38
C ALA A 244 14.26 12.19 3.46
N GLU A 245 14.58 13.07 2.54
CA GLU A 245 15.82 13.87 2.53
C GLU A 245 16.02 14.66 3.83
N LYS A 246 14.94 15.19 4.41
CA LYS A 246 14.98 15.89 5.69
C LYS A 246 15.38 14.99 6.86
N ASN A 247 15.13 13.69 6.76
CA ASN A 247 15.25 12.75 7.87
C ASN A 247 16.48 11.84 7.81
N ILE A 248 17.06 11.61 6.62
CA ILE A 248 18.23 10.75 6.44
C ILE A 248 19.49 11.56 6.10
N PRO A 249 20.66 11.14 6.59
CA PRO A 249 21.90 11.84 6.31
C PRO A 249 22.53 11.51 4.96
N CYS A 250 22.17 10.39 4.32
CA CYS A 250 22.70 10.00 3.02
C CYS A 250 22.12 10.86 1.88
N LYS A 251 22.82 10.92 0.76
CA LYS A 251 22.34 11.58 -0.46
C LYS A 251 21.37 10.68 -1.22
N ILE A 252 20.40 11.28 -1.92
CA ILE A 252 19.42 10.57 -2.73
C ILE A 252 19.54 10.99 -4.19
N ARG A 253 19.80 10.02 -5.08
CA ARG A 253 19.49 10.14 -6.51
C ARG A 253 18.14 9.52 -6.77
N PHE A 254 17.32 10.13 -7.60
CA PHE A 254 16.02 9.56 -7.92
C PHE A 254 15.67 9.72 -9.40
N LEU A 255 14.95 8.72 -9.89
CA LEU A 255 14.25 8.77 -11.17
C LEU A 255 12.77 8.45 -10.90
N SER A 256 11.93 9.49 -11.03
CA SER A 256 10.51 9.35 -10.76
C SER A 256 9.73 9.09 -12.04
N GLU A 257 8.86 8.07 -11.98
CA GLU A 257 7.87 7.79 -13.02
C GLU A 257 6.48 8.27 -12.60
N GLU A 258 5.65 8.62 -13.56
CA GLU A 258 4.32 9.17 -13.29
C GLU A 258 3.34 8.08 -12.84
N ARG A 259 2.61 8.30 -11.75
CA ARG A 259 1.45 7.46 -11.36
C ARG A 259 0.32 7.65 -12.37
N GLY A 260 -0.38 6.53 -12.68
CA GLY A 260 -1.53 6.58 -13.58
C GLY A 260 -1.20 6.50 -15.07
N LEU A 261 0.04 6.14 -15.45
CA LEU A 261 0.43 5.96 -16.87
C LEU A 261 -0.49 4.97 -17.61
N LYS A 262 -0.91 3.88 -16.96
CA LYS A 262 -1.86 2.91 -17.54
C LYS A 262 -3.22 3.54 -17.83
N ILE A 263 -3.72 4.40 -16.96
CA ILE A 263 -5.01 5.09 -17.11
C ILE A 263 -4.98 6.02 -18.31
N ARG A 264 -3.83 6.66 -18.54
CA ARG A 264 -3.61 7.61 -19.64
C ARG A 264 -3.19 6.92 -20.96
N GLY A 265 -3.14 5.60 -21.02
CA GLY A 265 -2.64 4.85 -22.18
C GLY A 265 -1.15 5.04 -22.46
N LYS A 266 -0.37 5.57 -21.51
CA LYS A 266 1.05 5.92 -21.67
C LYS A 266 2.02 4.97 -20.95
N ALA A 267 1.57 3.80 -20.51
CA ALA A 267 2.38 2.84 -19.75
C ALA A 267 3.68 2.40 -20.47
N SER A 268 3.73 2.53 -21.80
CA SER A 268 4.90 2.19 -22.61
C SER A 268 5.93 3.32 -22.77
N SER A 269 5.72 4.47 -22.13
CA SER A 269 6.52 5.71 -22.33
C SER A 269 7.53 5.97 -21.21
N SER A 270 7.98 4.94 -20.49
CA SER A 270 9.00 5.08 -19.45
C SER A 270 10.38 5.40 -20.03
N LEU A 271 11.12 6.31 -19.37
CA LEU A 271 12.51 6.62 -19.73
C LEU A 271 13.41 5.38 -19.63
N LEU A 272 13.15 4.46 -18.71
CA LEU A 272 13.88 3.20 -18.59
C LEU A 272 13.87 2.38 -19.88
N LYS A 273 12.78 2.43 -20.66
CA LYS A 273 12.71 1.71 -21.94
C LYS A 273 13.77 2.18 -22.92
N TYR A 274 14.15 3.45 -22.88
CA TYR A 274 15.22 4.00 -23.70
C TYR A 274 16.59 3.65 -23.16
N PHE A 275 16.81 3.72 -21.86
CA PHE A 275 18.07 3.29 -21.23
C PHE A 275 18.35 1.82 -21.49
N PHE A 276 17.37 0.95 -21.34
CA PHE A 276 17.54 -0.49 -21.59
C PHE A 276 17.66 -0.87 -23.08
N LYS A 277 17.31 0.01 -24.02
CA LYS A 277 17.54 -0.22 -25.43
C LYS A 277 18.96 0.13 -25.85
N SER A 278 19.57 1.14 -25.23
CA SER A 278 20.92 1.62 -25.55
C SER A 278 22.03 0.84 -24.82
N GLU A 279 21.73 0.33 -23.62
CA GLU A 279 22.66 -0.39 -22.78
C GLU A 279 22.12 -1.78 -22.43
N ASN A 280 23.01 -2.78 -22.27
CA ASN A 280 22.57 -4.04 -21.71
C ASN A 280 22.36 -3.91 -20.19
N PHE A 281 21.53 -4.79 -19.63
CA PHE A 281 21.21 -4.78 -18.20
C PHE A 281 22.45 -4.91 -17.30
N ASP A 282 23.48 -5.63 -17.73
CA ASP A 282 24.71 -5.80 -16.94
C ASP A 282 25.46 -4.49 -16.78
N ASN A 283 25.54 -3.67 -17.83
CA ASN A 283 26.17 -2.36 -17.77
C ASN A 283 25.40 -1.41 -16.86
N LEU A 284 24.07 -1.46 -16.90
CA LEU A 284 23.25 -0.62 -16.04
C LEU A 284 23.41 -0.96 -14.55
N PHE A 285 23.44 -2.25 -14.18
CA PHE A 285 23.68 -2.67 -12.80
C PHE A 285 25.09 -2.28 -12.34
N LYS A 286 26.11 -2.46 -13.16
CA LYS A 286 27.47 -1.99 -12.86
C LYS A 286 27.51 -0.47 -12.66
N LEU A 287 26.76 0.29 -13.47
CA LEU A 287 26.65 1.73 -13.29
C LEU A 287 26.08 2.08 -11.93
N PHE A 288 24.97 1.45 -11.50
CA PHE A 288 24.38 1.67 -10.18
C PHE A 288 25.36 1.36 -9.05
N GLU A 289 26.10 0.24 -9.15
CA GLU A 289 27.14 -0.14 -8.17
C GLU A 289 28.30 0.85 -8.10
N ASN A 290 28.60 1.57 -9.19
CA ASN A 290 29.68 2.55 -9.24
C ASN A 290 29.26 3.93 -8.70
N ILE A 291 27.98 4.29 -8.79
CA ILE A 291 27.52 5.64 -8.43
C ILE A 291 26.68 5.68 -7.15
N CYS A 292 26.30 4.53 -6.56
CA CYS A 292 25.48 4.45 -5.38
C CYS A 292 25.94 3.34 -4.44
N ASP A 293 25.62 3.50 -3.15
CA ASP A 293 25.90 2.53 -2.09
C ASP A 293 24.67 1.65 -1.77
N GLY A 294 23.52 1.96 -2.35
CA GLY A 294 22.27 1.19 -2.18
C GLY A 294 21.15 1.67 -3.09
N GLY A 295 20.04 0.92 -3.15
CA GLY A 295 18.89 1.28 -3.98
C GLY A 295 17.54 0.82 -3.46
N ILE A 296 16.48 1.52 -3.90
CA ILE A 296 15.07 1.12 -3.72
C ILE A 296 14.36 1.23 -5.07
N PHE A 297 13.75 0.13 -5.54
CA PHE A 297 13.16 0.07 -6.87
C PHE A 297 11.69 -0.36 -6.83
N ASP A 298 10.81 0.45 -7.46
CA ASP A 298 9.47 0.06 -7.84
C ASP A 298 9.54 -0.81 -9.10
N THR A 299 9.64 -2.11 -8.90
CA THR A 299 9.84 -3.09 -9.97
C THR A 299 8.61 -3.27 -10.86
N ARG A 300 7.41 -2.83 -10.40
CA ARG A 300 6.15 -3.01 -11.15
C ARG A 300 6.17 -2.29 -12.49
N ILE A 301 6.87 -1.14 -12.57
CA ILE A 301 7.08 -0.43 -13.84
C ILE A 301 7.99 -1.26 -14.74
N ILE A 302 9.12 -1.73 -14.23
CA ILE A 302 10.11 -2.52 -14.98
C ILE A 302 9.43 -3.78 -15.55
N PHE A 303 8.72 -4.53 -14.72
CA PHE A 303 8.08 -5.78 -15.14
C PHE A 303 6.95 -5.54 -16.15
N SER A 304 6.18 -4.46 -16.00
CA SER A 304 5.15 -4.10 -16.97
C SER A 304 5.70 -3.73 -18.36
N LEU A 305 6.96 -3.32 -18.44
CA LEU A 305 7.60 -2.92 -19.69
C LEU A 305 8.31 -4.09 -20.39
N PHE A 306 8.86 -5.04 -19.63
CA PHE A 306 9.83 -6.01 -20.15
C PHE A 306 9.47 -7.48 -19.90
N ALA A 307 8.60 -7.79 -18.92
CA ALA A 307 8.36 -9.17 -18.53
C ALA A 307 7.23 -9.87 -19.34
N GLY A 308 6.45 -9.12 -20.13
CA GLY A 308 5.27 -9.68 -20.79
C GLY A 308 4.21 -10.13 -19.79
N GLU A 309 3.66 -11.32 -19.96
CA GLU A 309 2.73 -11.93 -19.00
C GLU A 309 3.50 -12.60 -17.86
N TYR A 310 3.05 -12.42 -16.64
CA TYR A 310 3.66 -13.02 -15.44
C TYR A 310 2.64 -13.22 -14.32
N GLU A 311 2.95 -14.16 -13.43
CA GLU A 311 2.16 -14.40 -12.22
C GLU A 311 2.56 -13.44 -11.10
N GLN A 312 1.61 -13.10 -10.23
CA GLN A 312 1.88 -12.24 -9.07
C GLN A 312 2.91 -12.86 -8.11
N GLU A 313 2.94 -14.18 -8.01
CA GLU A 313 3.94 -14.91 -7.20
C GLU A 313 5.37 -14.63 -7.64
N ASP A 314 5.65 -14.55 -8.96
CA ASP A 314 6.98 -14.23 -9.48
C ASP A 314 7.44 -12.83 -9.03
N VAL A 315 6.50 -11.89 -8.93
CA VAL A 315 6.77 -10.52 -8.47
C VAL A 315 7.14 -10.51 -6.99
N TYR A 316 6.42 -11.24 -6.16
CA TYR A 316 6.69 -11.34 -4.71
C TYR A 316 7.98 -12.12 -4.42
N LEU A 317 8.25 -13.18 -5.17
CA LEU A 317 9.53 -13.89 -5.11
C LEU A 317 10.71 -12.99 -5.49
N SER A 318 10.51 -12.09 -6.46
CA SER A 318 11.49 -11.09 -6.85
C SER A 318 11.74 -10.09 -5.72
N ASP A 319 10.71 -9.59 -5.07
CA ASP A 319 10.84 -8.68 -3.93
C ASP A 319 11.69 -9.30 -2.80
N MET A 320 11.55 -10.62 -2.59
CA MET A 320 12.35 -11.40 -1.63
C MET A 320 13.70 -11.88 -2.17
N LYS A 321 14.04 -11.59 -3.44
CA LYS A 321 15.26 -12.06 -4.13
C LYS A 321 15.38 -13.58 -4.25
N ILE A 322 14.28 -14.32 -4.25
CA ILE A 322 14.22 -15.78 -4.38
C ILE A 322 14.12 -16.15 -5.88
N TRP A 323 15.12 -15.73 -6.65
CA TRP A 323 15.13 -15.85 -8.11
C TRP A 323 15.05 -17.31 -8.62
N GLN A 324 15.51 -18.30 -7.83
CA GLN A 324 15.50 -19.72 -8.20
C GLN A 324 14.09 -20.25 -8.48
N LYS A 325 13.08 -19.74 -7.76
CA LYS A 325 11.68 -20.16 -7.84
C LYS A 325 10.85 -19.38 -8.87
N ILE A 326 11.39 -18.32 -9.44
CA ILE A 326 10.70 -17.47 -10.42
C ILE A 326 10.56 -18.21 -11.75
N LYS A 327 9.37 -18.23 -12.32
CA LYS A 327 9.04 -18.85 -13.60
C LYS A 327 9.30 -17.94 -14.79
N ASN A 328 8.91 -16.65 -14.70
CA ASN A 328 9.09 -15.70 -15.78
C ASN A 328 10.58 -15.44 -16.05
N PRO A 329 11.07 -15.65 -17.30
CA PRO A 329 12.50 -15.57 -17.61
C PRO A 329 13.10 -14.19 -17.34
N PHE A 330 12.39 -13.11 -17.67
CA PHE A 330 12.88 -11.76 -17.46
C PHE A 330 12.97 -11.42 -15.97
N ILE A 331 11.90 -11.68 -15.21
CA ILE A 331 11.87 -11.41 -13.76
C ILE A 331 12.96 -12.23 -13.05
N LYS A 332 13.14 -13.49 -13.45
CA LYS A 332 14.20 -14.36 -12.92
C LYS A 332 15.58 -13.79 -13.16
N PHE A 333 15.87 -13.39 -14.41
CA PHE A 333 17.14 -12.78 -14.80
C PHE A 333 17.39 -11.48 -14.00
N PHE A 334 16.43 -10.56 -14.01
CA PHE A 334 16.51 -9.30 -13.29
C PHE A 334 16.78 -9.52 -11.80
N THR A 335 15.99 -10.39 -11.16
CA THR A 335 16.10 -10.69 -9.73
C THR A 335 17.44 -11.31 -9.38
N LYS A 336 17.95 -12.21 -10.22
CA LYS A 336 19.28 -12.83 -10.05
C LYS A 336 20.36 -11.74 -10.02
N LYS A 337 20.34 -10.79 -10.98
CA LYS A 337 21.30 -9.68 -11.03
C LYS A 337 21.26 -8.81 -9.78
N ILE A 338 20.04 -8.50 -9.30
CA ILE A 338 19.87 -7.76 -8.03
C ILE A 338 20.39 -8.56 -6.83
N ALA A 339 20.16 -9.86 -6.78
CA ALA A 339 20.62 -10.71 -5.69
C ALA A 339 22.17 -10.85 -5.64
N GLU A 340 22.82 -10.78 -6.81
CA GLU A 340 24.27 -10.83 -6.98
C GLU A 340 24.95 -9.44 -6.84
N SER A 341 24.15 -8.35 -6.69
CA SER A 341 24.68 -6.99 -6.55
C SER A 341 25.50 -6.82 -5.26
N LYS A 342 26.59 -6.05 -5.37
CA LYS A 342 27.47 -5.71 -4.24
C LYS A 342 26.82 -4.72 -3.28
N ILE A 343 25.87 -3.93 -3.74
CA ILE A 343 25.14 -2.95 -2.93
C ILE A 343 23.77 -3.50 -2.49
N PRO A 344 23.27 -3.13 -1.30
CA PRO A 344 21.95 -3.52 -0.85
C PRO A 344 20.86 -2.82 -1.69
N ILE A 345 19.98 -3.59 -2.31
CA ILE A 345 18.85 -3.07 -3.10
C ILE A 345 17.56 -3.64 -2.55
N ILE A 346 16.58 -2.78 -2.26
CA ILE A 346 15.22 -3.18 -1.88
C ILE A 346 14.33 -3.13 -3.13
N LEU A 347 13.57 -4.18 -3.36
CA LEU A 347 12.59 -4.29 -4.44
C LEU A 347 11.17 -4.22 -3.88
N GLY A 348 10.24 -3.66 -4.63
CA GLY A 348 8.84 -3.62 -4.19
C GLY A 348 7.94 -2.89 -5.17
N GLY A 349 6.78 -2.46 -4.69
CA GLY A 349 5.84 -1.63 -5.43
C GLY A 349 6.07 -0.13 -5.19
N HIS A 350 5.06 0.67 -5.58
CA HIS A 350 5.07 2.11 -5.30
C HIS A 350 5.06 2.43 -3.79
N SER A 351 4.59 1.51 -2.95
CA SER A 351 4.58 1.64 -1.50
C SER A 351 5.99 1.76 -0.94
N VAL A 352 6.91 0.87 -1.36
CA VAL A 352 8.27 0.83 -0.83
C VAL A 352 9.07 2.10 -1.13
N VAL A 353 8.88 2.72 -2.31
CA VAL A 353 9.57 3.98 -2.70
C VAL A 353 8.89 5.23 -2.11
N ASN A 354 7.72 5.12 -1.52
CA ASN A 354 7.00 6.20 -0.84
C ASN A 354 6.93 5.98 0.66
N GLY A 355 5.93 5.26 1.14
CA GLY A 355 5.72 4.99 2.57
C GLY A 355 6.86 4.19 3.18
N GLY A 356 7.39 3.20 2.47
CA GLY A 356 8.54 2.42 2.91
C GLY A 356 9.79 3.26 3.12
N LEU A 357 10.14 4.13 2.15
CA LEU A 357 11.26 5.07 2.30
C LEU A 357 11.03 6.04 3.47
N MET A 358 9.81 6.57 3.63
CA MET A 358 9.46 7.43 4.77
C MET A 358 9.59 6.68 6.10
N ALA A 359 9.12 5.44 6.17
CA ALA A 359 9.21 4.60 7.36
C ALA A 359 10.67 4.34 7.76
N LEU A 360 11.52 3.95 6.80
CA LEU A 360 12.94 3.74 7.01
C LEU A 360 13.67 5.03 7.41
N SER A 361 13.31 6.17 6.79
CA SER A 361 13.89 7.47 7.16
C SER A 361 13.53 7.89 8.59
N ASN A 362 12.31 7.62 9.02
CA ASN A 362 11.88 7.84 10.39
C ASN A 362 12.63 6.92 11.38
N LEU A 363 12.87 5.67 11.00
CA LEU A 363 13.63 4.72 11.80
C LEU A 363 15.09 5.18 12.00
N VAL A 364 15.76 5.64 10.93
CA VAL A 364 17.12 6.20 10.99
C VAL A 364 17.19 7.41 11.93
N ARG A 365 16.12 8.21 11.96
CA ARG A 365 16.00 9.34 12.90
C ARG A 365 15.65 8.93 14.34
N GLY A 366 15.50 7.66 14.63
CA GLY A 366 15.18 7.13 15.97
C GLY A 366 13.69 7.10 16.31
N LYS A 367 12.80 7.31 15.33
CA LYS A 367 11.35 7.17 15.52
C LYS A 367 10.95 5.70 15.38
N LYS A 368 10.30 5.15 16.41
CA LYS A 368 9.68 3.83 16.39
C LYS A 368 8.16 3.97 16.62
N TYR A 369 7.40 3.03 16.13
CA TYR A 369 5.94 2.99 16.22
C TYR A 369 5.56 1.72 16.99
N ASP A 370 5.26 1.82 18.27
CA ASP A 370 4.71 0.72 19.06
C ASP A 370 3.19 0.78 19.18
N SER A 371 2.58 -0.27 19.74
CA SER A 371 1.13 -0.32 19.94
C SER A 371 0.64 0.75 20.93
N SER A 372 1.46 1.14 21.90
CA SER A 372 1.13 2.20 22.88
C SER A 372 1.17 3.58 22.21
N TYR A 373 2.13 3.81 21.28
CA TYR A 373 2.18 5.02 20.46
C TYR A 373 0.94 5.14 19.57
N MET A 374 0.44 4.02 19.06
CA MET A 374 -0.77 3.97 18.24
C MET A 374 -2.05 4.11 19.05
N SER A 375 -2.05 3.81 20.36
CA SER A 375 -3.19 3.98 21.26
C SER A 375 -3.25 5.36 21.92
N GLN A 376 -2.11 6.05 22.05
CA GLN A 376 -2.03 7.38 22.68
C GLN A 376 -2.16 8.55 21.67
N MET A 377 -2.10 8.27 20.38
CA MET A 377 -2.34 9.22 19.29
C MET A 377 -3.74 9.10 18.74
#